data_5910fb1416f4422963ecf42e0eb6d038
#
_entry.id   5910fb1416f4422963ecf42e0eb6d038
#
_cell.length_a   1.000
_cell.length_b   1.000
_cell.length_c   1.000
_cell.angle_alpha   90.00
_cell.angle_beta   90.00
_cell.angle_gamma   90.00
#
_symmetry.space_group_name_H-M   'P 1'
#
loop_
_entity.id
_entity.type
_entity.pdbx_description
1 polymer ?
#
loop_
_entity_poly.entity_id
_entity_poly.type
_entity_poly.pdbx_seq_one_letter_code
_entity_poly.pdbx_strand_id
1 'polypeptide(L)'
;LEKIALNKEIILNATEEVIRRFGPDKANITDVAKSLKVSHAAIYRYYNGKTALWNAVTERWLTNLHAPSNDILKEDSPADIKLFHLLKEFAEAKHRSAINEPEMFANYIKLARSSMEVIEKSIEDGINCIKEIIVQGVKEGIFFTKFPHQAARAVYFATSVFFHPNSLEDPDRIQNLESVVNLLIRGLKNPNK
;
A
#
# COMPACT_ATOMS: atom_id res chain seq x y z
N LEU A 1 26.03 -16.88 22.83
CA LEU A 1 24.91 -16.19 22.16
C LEU A 1 25.53 -15.17 21.22
N GLU A 2 25.52 -15.45 19.92
CA GLU A 2 25.93 -14.50 18.90
C GLU A 2 25.12 -13.20 19.06
N LYS A 3 25.83 -12.09 19.18
CA LYS A 3 25.24 -10.77 19.27
C LYS A 3 24.76 -10.42 17.88
N ILE A 4 23.48 -10.69 17.56
CA ILE A 4 22.88 -10.28 16.27
C ILE A 4 23.14 -8.79 16.13
N ALA A 5 23.85 -8.41 15.06
CA ALA A 5 24.18 -7.00 14.81
C ALA A 5 22.88 -6.22 14.58
N LEU A 6 22.67 -5.14 15.35
CA LEU A 6 21.51 -4.28 15.21
C LEU A 6 21.45 -3.71 13.79
N ASN A 7 20.30 -3.82 13.14
CA ASN A 7 20.01 -3.28 11.83
C ASN A 7 18.60 -2.69 11.76
N LYS A 8 18.25 -2.04 10.64
CA LYS A 8 16.93 -1.42 10.44
C LYS A 8 15.78 -2.42 10.56
N GLU A 9 15.94 -3.62 10.03
CA GLU A 9 14.90 -4.66 10.03
C GLU A 9 14.59 -5.15 11.44
N ILE A 10 15.62 -5.45 12.24
CA ILE A 10 15.48 -5.85 13.65
C ILE A 10 14.75 -4.76 14.44
N ILE A 11 15.10 -3.48 14.20
CA ILE A 11 14.46 -2.36 14.88
C ILE A 11 12.98 -2.26 14.46
N LEU A 12 12.66 -2.40 13.17
CA LEU A 12 11.29 -2.36 12.69
C LEU A 12 10.44 -3.51 13.26
N ASN A 13 10.97 -4.73 13.29
CA ASN A 13 10.29 -5.89 13.87
C ASN A 13 9.96 -5.65 15.34
N ALA A 14 10.94 -5.18 16.13
CA ALA A 14 10.73 -4.85 17.53
C ALA A 14 9.74 -3.69 17.71
N THR A 15 9.74 -2.73 16.80
CA THR A 15 8.81 -1.59 16.83
C THR A 15 7.38 -2.06 16.58
N GLU A 16 7.14 -2.93 15.63
CA GLU A 16 5.82 -3.50 15.38
C GLU A 16 5.29 -4.30 16.59
N GLU A 17 6.15 -5.10 17.24
CA GLU A 17 5.77 -5.80 18.47
C GLU A 17 5.40 -4.84 19.62
N VAL A 18 6.14 -3.75 19.77
CA VAL A 18 5.84 -2.71 20.78
C VAL A 18 4.52 -2.00 20.43
N ILE A 19 4.27 -1.71 19.15
CA ILE A 19 3.01 -1.12 18.67
C ILE A 19 1.85 -2.09 18.86
N ARG A 20 2.04 -3.38 18.56
CA ARG A 20 1.05 -4.45 18.80
C ARG A 20 0.62 -4.48 20.27
N ARG A 21 1.59 -4.37 21.18
CA ARG A 21 1.36 -4.47 22.63
C ARG A 21 0.72 -3.24 23.25
N PHE A 22 1.13 -2.04 22.82
CA PHE A 22 0.78 -0.78 23.50
C PHE A 22 -0.08 0.16 22.65
N GLY A 23 -0.24 -0.12 21.37
CA GLY A 23 -0.78 0.80 20.38
C GLY A 23 0.21 1.93 20.01
N PRO A 24 0.05 2.57 18.84
CA PRO A 24 1.01 3.57 18.33
C PRO A 24 1.09 4.84 19.20
N ASP A 25 -0.01 5.18 19.89
CA ASP A 25 -0.08 6.39 20.71
C ASP A 25 0.78 6.27 21.97
N LYS A 26 0.74 5.11 22.64
CA LYS A 26 1.47 4.84 23.90
C LYS A 26 2.88 4.31 23.67
N ALA A 27 3.12 3.63 22.57
CA ALA A 27 4.43 3.10 22.22
C ALA A 27 5.47 4.22 22.05
N ASN A 28 6.70 3.97 22.48
CA ASN A 28 7.79 4.94 22.37
C ASN A 28 9.14 4.25 22.07
N ILE A 29 10.14 5.02 21.66
CA ILE A 29 11.47 4.50 21.30
C ILE A 29 12.15 3.82 22.50
N THR A 30 11.87 4.25 23.71
CA THR A 30 12.43 3.64 24.93
C THR A 30 11.94 2.21 25.08
N ASP A 31 10.68 1.93 24.75
CA ASP A 31 10.13 0.57 24.81
C ASP A 31 10.77 -0.35 23.74
N VAL A 32 11.01 0.19 22.53
CA VAL A 32 11.75 -0.50 21.47
C VAL A 32 13.17 -0.82 21.89
N ALA A 33 13.89 0.17 22.46
CA ALA A 33 15.25 -0.02 22.95
C ALA A 33 15.32 -1.07 24.08
N LYS A 34 14.36 -1.05 25.02
CA LYS A 34 14.25 -2.04 26.10
C LYS A 34 13.99 -3.46 25.54
N SER A 35 13.08 -3.62 24.56
CA SER A 35 12.77 -4.92 23.97
C SER A 35 13.99 -5.55 23.29
N LEU A 36 14.84 -4.71 22.67
CA LEU A 36 16.08 -5.13 22.01
C LEU A 36 17.29 -5.20 22.95
N LYS A 37 17.15 -4.79 24.22
CA LYS A 37 18.24 -4.69 25.20
C LYS A 37 19.42 -3.83 24.70
N VAL A 38 19.11 -2.74 24.03
CA VAL A 38 20.10 -1.76 23.51
C VAL A 38 19.90 -0.38 24.13
N SER A 39 20.86 0.51 23.97
CA SER A 39 20.70 1.90 24.39
C SER A 39 19.75 2.64 23.47
N HIS A 40 19.06 3.64 23.99
CA HIS A 40 18.23 4.58 23.22
C HIS A 40 19.02 5.21 22.05
N ALA A 41 20.27 5.62 22.32
CA ALA A 41 21.16 6.16 21.31
C ALA A 41 21.47 5.16 20.15
N ALA A 42 21.40 3.86 20.40
CA ALA A 42 21.58 2.87 19.35
C ALA A 42 20.48 2.89 18.30
N ILE A 43 19.23 3.16 18.72
CA ILE A 43 18.10 3.31 17.78
C ILE A 43 18.23 4.59 16.97
N TYR A 44 18.64 5.70 17.59
CA TYR A 44 18.81 6.98 16.90
C TYR A 44 19.87 6.98 15.79
N ARG A 45 20.81 6.04 15.80
CA ARG A 45 21.76 5.86 14.68
C ARG A 45 21.09 5.41 13.39
N TYR A 46 19.89 4.81 13.47
CA TYR A 46 19.15 4.28 12.31
C TYR A 46 17.94 5.14 11.96
N TYR A 47 17.28 5.75 12.95
CA TYR A 47 16.06 6.52 12.79
C TYR A 47 16.13 7.81 13.60
N ASN A 48 15.94 8.95 12.93
CA ASN A 48 15.98 10.26 13.56
C ASN A 48 14.67 10.56 14.32
N GLY A 49 14.46 9.86 15.43
CA GLY A 49 13.32 10.06 16.31
C GLY A 49 12.10 9.18 16.04
N LYS A 50 11.07 9.37 16.86
CA LYS A 50 9.83 8.59 16.84
C LYS A 50 9.12 8.69 15.48
N THR A 51 8.98 9.89 14.94
CA THR A 51 8.29 10.12 13.67
C THR A 51 8.95 9.35 12.52
N ALA A 52 10.28 9.41 12.40
CA ALA A 52 11.01 8.69 11.37
C ALA A 52 10.85 7.15 11.50
N LEU A 53 10.87 6.64 12.73
CA LEU A 53 10.67 5.21 12.98
C LEU A 53 9.23 4.77 12.69
N TRP A 54 8.23 5.57 13.09
CA TRP A 54 6.81 5.30 12.83
C TRP A 54 6.49 5.39 11.33
N ASN A 55 7.06 6.36 10.61
CA ASN A 55 6.94 6.44 9.15
C ASN A 55 7.53 5.20 8.47
N ALA A 56 8.68 4.71 8.94
CA ALA A 56 9.28 3.50 8.39
C ALA A 56 8.43 2.24 8.64
N VAL A 57 7.73 2.14 9.78
CA VAL A 57 6.75 1.08 10.03
C VAL A 57 5.57 1.18 9.06
N THR A 58 5.05 2.39 8.87
CA THR A 58 3.94 2.65 7.93
C THR A 58 4.34 2.31 6.50
N GLU A 59 5.53 2.74 6.06
CA GLU A 59 6.07 2.45 4.73
C GLU A 59 6.22 0.94 4.50
N ARG A 60 6.79 0.20 5.48
CA ARG A 60 6.92 -1.25 5.40
C ARG A 60 5.57 -1.94 5.28
N TRP A 61 4.59 -1.52 6.08
CA TRP A 61 3.24 -2.07 5.99
C TRP A 61 2.62 -1.85 4.61
N LEU A 62 2.68 -0.63 4.07
CA LEU A 62 2.15 -0.33 2.74
C LEU A 62 2.88 -1.11 1.64
N THR A 63 4.21 -1.24 1.74
CA THR A 63 5.01 -2.03 0.81
C THR A 63 4.57 -3.50 0.81
N ASN A 64 4.39 -4.10 1.99
CA ASN A 64 3.92 -5.47 2.12
C ASN A 64 2.48 -5.65 1.61
N LEU A 65 1.62 -4.66 1.86
CA LEU A 65 0.24 -4.65 1.40
C LEU A 65 0.14 -4.66 -0.13
N HIS A 66 1.05 -3.95 -0.81
CA HIS A 66 1.08 -3.84 -2.26
C HIS A 66 2.03 -4.82 -2.95
N ALA A 67 2.75 -5.67 -2.20
CA ALA A 67 3.68 -6.63 -2.79
C ALA A 67 3.05 -7.55 -3.87
N PRO A 68 1.80 -8.08 -3.72
CA PRO A 68 1.16 -8.88 -4.74
C PRO A 68 0.92 -8.15 -6.06
N SER A 69 0.81 -6.82 -6.04
CA SER A 69 0.64 -6.01 -7.25
C SER A 69 1.84 -6.12 -8.21
N ASN A 70 3.05 -6.36 -7.67
CA ASN A 70 4.25 -6.54 -8.49
C ASN A 70 4.19 -7.82 -9.34
N ASP A 71 3.49 -8.85 -8.89
CA ASP A 71 3.33 -10.08 -9.65
C ASP A 71 2.31 -9.87 -10.77
N ILE A 72 1.24 -9.12 -10.50
CA ILE A 72 0.27 -8.72 -11.53
C ILE A 72 0.95 -7.91 -12.65
N LEU A 73 1.86 -7.00 -12.33
CA LEU A 73 2.60 -6.24 -13.33
C LEU A 73 3.44 -7.13 -14.27
N LYS A 74 3.89 -8.28 -13.78
CA LYS A 74 4.71 -9.25 -14.54
C LYS A 74 3.88 -10.30 -15.30
N GLU A 75 2.57 -10.38 -15.07
CA GLU A 75 1.71 -11.31 -15.78
C GLU A 75 1.84 -11.15 -17.29
N ASP A 76 1.81 -12.28 -18.01
CA ASP A 76 1.69 -12.28 -19.47
C ASP A 76 0.21 -12.30 -19.85
N SER A 77 -0.47 -11.17 -19.60
CA SER A 77 -1.90 -10.99 -19.87
C SER A 77 -2.17 -9.64 -20.53
N PRO A 78 -3.26 -9.52 -21.33
CA PRO A 78 -3.66 -8.25 -21.95
C PRO A 78 -3.84 -7.13 -20.92
N ALA A 79 -3.52 -5.90 -21.31
CA ALA A 79 -3.51 -4.75 -20.41
C ALA A 79 -4.87 -4.48 -19.74
N ASP A 80 -5.99 -4.75 -20.40
CA ASP A 80 -7.33 -4.55 -19.83
C ASP A 80 -7.61 -5.56 -18.70
N ILE A 81 -7.19 -6.82 -18.85
CA ILE A 81 -7.29 -7.85 -17.82
C ILE A 81 -6.35 -7.52 -16.65
N LYS A 82 -5.12 -7.15 -16.95
CA LYS A 82 -4.13 -6.79 -15.96
C LYS A 82 -4.56 -5.58 -15.11
N LEU A 83 -5.16 -4.57 -15.74
CA LEU A 83 -5.70 -3.40 -15.05
C LEU A 83 -6.85 -3.78 -14.10
N PHE A 84 -7.73 -4.67 -14.53
CA PHE A 84 -8.80 -5.19 -13.70
C PHE A 84 -8.25 -5.94 -12.47
N HIS A 85 -7.28 -6.84 -12.67
CA HIS A 85 -6.64 -7.58 -11.58
C HIS A 85 -5.95 -6.66 -10.58
N LEU A 86 -5.20 -5.65 -11.06
CA LEU A 86 -4.50 -4.71 -10.20
C LEU A 86 -5.46 -3.92 -9.31
N LEU A 87 -6.53 -3.37 -9.87
CA LEU A 87 -7.50 -2.56 -9.13
C LEU A 87 -8.30 -3.41 -8.13
N LYS A 88 -8.60 -4.65 -8.49
CA LYS A 88 -9.20 -5.62 -7.57
C LYS A 88 -8.26 -5.97 -6.43
N GLU A 89 -6.98 -6.22 -6.72
CA GLU A 89 -5.96 -6.47 -5.69
C GLU A 89 -5.82 -5.29 -4.72
N PHE A 90 -5.81 -4.05 -5.18
CA PHE A 90 -5.78 -2.87 -4.31
C PHE A 90 -6.96 -2.84 -3.31
N ALA A 91 -8.14 -3.26 -3.75
CA ALA A 91 -9.31 -3.32 -2.87
C ALA A 91 -9.25 -4.50 -1.89
N GLU A 92 -8.80 -5.66 -2.34
CA GLU A 92 -8.78 -6.89 -1.53
C GLU A 92 -7.63 -6.92 -0.51
N ALA A 93 -6.47 -6.34 -0.83
CA ALA A 93 -5.29 -6.38 0.03
C ALA A 93 -5.56 -5.80 1.43
N LYS A 94 -6.21 -4.65 1.52
CA LYS A 94 -6.58 -4.04 2.81
C LYS A 94 -7.63 -4.86 3.56
N HIS A 95 -8.58 -5.44 2.86
CA HIS A 95 -9.59 -6.31 3.47
C HIS A 95 -8.96 -7.58 4.06
N ARG A 96 -8.06 -8.22 3.32
CA ARG A 96 -7.30 -9.36 3.85
C ARG A 96 -6.50 -9.00 5.11
N SER A 97 -5.83 -7.84 5.11
CA SER A 97 -5.09 -7.35 6.28
C SER A 97 -6.00 -7.10 7.48
N ALA A 98 -7.18 -6.51 7.26
CA ALA A 98 -8.15 -6.24 8.31
C ALA A 98 -8.74 -7.52 8.93
N ILE A 99 -8.93 -8.58 8.12
CA ILE A 99 -9.44 -9.87 8.61
C ILE A 99 -8.35 -10.65 9.35
N ASN A 100 -7.14 -10.71 8.77
CA ASN A 100 -6.08 -11.57 9.28
C ASN A 100 -5.47 -11.01 10.58
N GLU A 101 -5.32 -9.69 10.69
CA GLU A 101 -4.72 -9.03 11.85
C GLU A 101 -5.48 -7.74 12.23
N PRO A 102 -6.74 -7.83 12.72
CA PRO A 102 -7.61 -6.67 12.91
C PRO A 102 -7.03 -5.61 13.86
N GLU A 103 -6.38 -6.02 14.95
CA GLU A 103 -5.76 -5.09 15.90
C GLU A 103 -4.57 -4.35 15.28
N MET A 104 -3.71 -5.06 14.54
CA MET A 104 -2.59 -4.44 13.85
C MET A 104 -3.05 -3.55 12.70
N PHE A 105 -4.07 -3.98 11.95
CA PHE A 105 -4.67 -3.14 10.92
C PHE A 105 -5.17 -1.81 11.49
N ALA A 106 -5.89 -1.84 12.62
CA ALA A 106 -6.35 -0.63 13.30
C ALA A 106 -5.17 0.28 13.74
N ASN A 107 -4.06 -0.32 14.20
CA ASN A 107 -2.84 0.42 14.55
C ASN A 107 -2.20 1.06 13.31
N TYR A 108 -2.11 0.34 12.19
CA TYR A 108 -1.59 0.88 10.93
C TYR A 108 -2.43 2.03 10.38
N ILE A 109 -3.76 1.95 10.49
CA ILE A 109 -4.64 3.06 10.09
C ILE A 109 -4.38 4.32 10.93
N LYS A 110 -4.14 4.18 12.23
CA LYS A 110 -3.76 5.31 13.08
C LYS A 110 -2.41 5.91 12.68
N LEU A 111 -1.41 5.07 12.41
CA LEU A 111 -0.10 5.50 11.94
C LEU A 111 -0.19 6.24 10.60
N ALA A 112 -0.93 5.69 9.65
CA ALA A 112 -1.12 6.28 8.33
C ALA A 112 -1.68 7.71 8.41
N ARG A 113 -2.61 7.99 9.33
CA ARG A 113 -3.17 9.34 9.55
C ARG A 113 -2.13 10.37 9.96
N SER A 114 -1.04 9.97 10.58
CA SER A 114 0.06 10.85 11.02
C SER A 114 1.28 10.83 10.08
N SER A 115 1.23 10.04 9.00
CA SER A 115 2.35 9.80 8.07
C SER A 115 1.97 10.24 6.65
N MET A 116 1.52 11.48 6.48
CA MET A 116 0.99 11.99 5.20
C MET A 116 1.97 11.84 4.05
N GLU A 117 3.25 12.16 4.25
CA GLU A 117 4.30 12.01 3.21
C GLU A 117 4.40 10.55 2.71
N VAL A 118 4.33 9.58 3.62
CA VAL A 118 4.38 8.15 3.29
C VAL A 118 3.13 7.74 2.52
N ILE A 119 1.96 8.28 2.89
CA ILE A 119 0.69 8.02 2.18
C ILE A 119 0.71 8.62 0.78
N GLU A 120 1.16 9.87 0.62
CA GLU A 120 1.28 10.52 -0.69
C GLU A 120 2.20 9.75 -1.63
N LYS A 121 3.35 9.27 -1.12
CA LYS A 121 4.25 8.40 -1.86
C LYS A 121 3.55 7.10 -2.28
N SER A 122 2.84 6.45 -1.37
CA SER A 122 2.11 5.20 -1.67
C SER A 122 1.01 5.40 -2.72
N ILE A 123 0.32 6.54 -2.72
CA ILE A 123 -0.65 6.91 -3.74
C ILE A 123 0.03 7.05 -5.11
N GLU A 124 1.16 7.75 -5.16
CA GLU A 124 1.90 7.96 -6.42
C GLU A 124 2.48 6.64 -6.96
N ASP A 125 2.96 5.75 -6.08
CA ASP A 125 3.41 4.41 -6.46
C ASP A 125 2.24 3.60 -7.08
N GLY A 126 1.05 3.65 -6.48
CA GLY A 126 -0.16 3.02 -7.05
C GLY A 126 -0.55 3.59 -8.41
N ILE A 127 -0.48 4.92 -8.58
CA ILE A 127 -0.72 5.58 -9.86
C ILE A 127 0.31 5.15 -10.90
N ASN A 128 1.58 5.00 -10.53
CA ASN A 128 2.63 4.55 -11.44
C ASN A 128 2.41 3.11 -11.89
N CYS A 129 1.97 2.19 -11.02
CA CYS A 129 1.58 0.83 -11.41
C CYS A 129 0.47 0.84 -12.49
N ILE A 130 -0.58 1.63 -12.28
CA ILE A 130 -1.67 1.78 -13.26
C ILE A 130 -1.16 2.37 -14.57
N LYS A 131 -0.29 3.38 -14.50
CA LYS A 131 0.31 4.02 -15.68
C LYS A 131 1.11 3.01 -16.51
N GLU A 132 1.89 2.13 -15.89
CA GLU A 132 2.66 1.10 -16.59
C GLU A 132 1.74 0.20 -17.42
N ILE A 133 0.62 -0.25 -16.84
CA ILE A 133 -0.37 -1.07 -17.54
C ILE A 133 -1.05 -0.27 -18.68
N ILE A 134 -1.39 1.00 -18.45
CA ILE A 134 -1.98 1.84 -19.50
C ILE A 134 -1.00 2.02 -20.67
N VAL A 135 0.30 2.25 -20.38
CA VAL A 135 1.34 2.35 -21.42
C VAL A 135 1.46 1.03 -22.19
N GLN A 136 1.43 -0.12 -21.49
CA GLN A 136 1.39 -1.43 -22.15
C GLN A 136 0.17 -1.53 -23.06
N GLY A 137 -1.04 -1.20 -22.58
CA GLY A 137 -2.27 -1.29 -23.36
C GLY A 137 -2.29 -0.35 -24.58
N VAL A 138 -1.65 0.80 -24.51
CA VAL A 138 -1.48 1.68 -25.68
C VAL A 138 -0.57 1.02 -26.73
N LYS A 139 0.53 0.39 -26.31
CA LYS A 139 1.43 -0.37 -27.23
C LYS A 139 0.73 -1.58 -27.86
N GLU A 140 -0.12 -2.26 -27.11
CA GLU A 140 -0.93 -3.40 -27.60
C GLU A 140 -2.10 -2.92 -28.50
N GLY A 141 -2.38 -1.61 -28.54
CA GLY A 141 -3.52 -1.03 -29.25
C GLY A 141 -4.87 -1.34 -28.58
N ILE A 142 -4.89 -1.82 -27.34
CA ILE A 142 -6.09 -2.06 -26.50
C ILE A 142 -6.62 -0.74 -25.96
N PHE A 143 -5.73 0.12 -25.45
CA PHE A 143 -6.07 1.43 -24.89
C PHE A 143 -5.69 2.57 -25.85
N PHE A 144 -6.42 3.69 -25.72
CA PHE A 144 -6.17 4.90 -26.47
C PHE A 144 -6.13 6.11 -25.52
N THR A 145 -4.94 6.66 -25.32
CA THR A 145 -4.74 7.93 -24.61
C THR A 145 -3.43 8.57 -25.02
N LYS A 146 -3.43 9.90 -25.13
CA LYS A 146 -2.21 10.72 -25.31
C LYS A 146 -1.51 11.03 -23.99
N PHE A 147 -2.20 10.82 -22.85
CA PHE A 147 -1.74 11.23 -21.53
C PHE A 147 -1.86 10.08 -20.51
N PRO A 148 -1.00 9.04 -20.61
CA PRO A 148 -1.12 7.83 -19.75
C PRO A 148 -1.09 8.12 -18.25
N HIS A 149 -0.27 9.09 -17.79
CA HIS A 149 -0.21 9.45 -16.38
C HIS A 149 -1.51 10.12 -15.89
N GLN A 150 -2.10 11.00 -16.68
CA GLN A 150 -3.39 11.63 -16.33
C GLN A 150 -4.52 10.60 -16.31
N ALA A 151 -4.54 9.68 -17.29
CA ALA A 151 -5.48 8.56 -17.29
C ALA A 151 -5.32 7.66 -16.06
N ALA A 152 -4.08 7.32 -15.67
CA ALA A 152 -3.79 6.54 -14.48
C ALA A 152 -4.27 7.23 -13.20
N ARG A 153 -4.02 8.53 -13.06
CA ARG A 153 -4.55 9.32 -11.94
C ARG A 153 -6.08 9.29 -11.88
N ALA A 154 -6.75 9.48 -13.01
CA ALA A 154 -8.21 9.42 -13.09
C ALA A 154 -8.74 8.04 -12.66
N VAL A 155 -8.13 6.95 -13.16
CA VAL A 155 -8.46 5.58 -12.77
C VAL A 155 -8.25 5.37 -11.27
N TYR A 156 -7.08 5.75 -10.73
CA TYR A 156 -6.77 5.61 -9.32
C TYR A 156 -7.82 6.31 -8.43
N PHE A 157 -8.10 7.59 -8.68
CA PHE A 157 -9.03 8.36 -7.85
C PHE A 157 -10.47 7.91 -8.01
N ALA A 158 -10.90 7.48 -9.20
CA ALA A 158 -12.24 6.93 -9.41
C ALA A 158 -12.46 5.62 -8.65
N THR A 159 -11.41 4.85 -8.39
CA THR A 159 -11.48 3.55 -7.70
C THR A 159 -11.05 3.62 -6.23
N SER A 160 -10.41 4.70 -5.78
CA SER A 160 -9.82 4.81 -4.44
C SER A 160 -10.81 4.64 -3.29
N VAL A 161 -12.08 4.98 -3.50
CA VAL A 161 -13.14 4.77 -2.51
C VAL A 161 -13.28 3.29 -2.13
N PHE A 162 -13.06 2.37 -3.05
CA PHE A 162 -13.23 0.93 -2.82
C PHE A 162 -12.08 0.27 -2.05
N PHE A 163 -10.94 0.92 -1.97
CA PHE A 163 -9.80 0.47 -1.14
C PHE A 163 -9.49 1.43 0.01
N HIS A 164 -10.40 2.38 0.29
CA HIS A 164 -10.33 3.17 1.51
C HIS A 164 -10.77 2.31 2.72
N PRO A 165 -10.13 2.44 3.90
CA PRO A 165 -10.51 1.66 5.08
C PRO A 165 -11.99 1.72 5.46
N ASN A 166 -12.65 2.86 5.24
CA ASN A 166 -14.06 3.05 5.57
C ASN A 166 -15.04 2.26 4.67
N SER A 167 -14.57 1.74 3.53
CA SER A 167 -15.42 0.94 2.62
C SER A 167 -15.34 -0.57 2.88
N LEU A 168 -14.53 -1.01 3.84
CA LEU A 168 -14.29 -2.45 4.06
C LEU A 168 -15.52 -3.20 4.58
N GLU A 169 -16.45 -2.50 5.22
CA GLU A 169 -17.70 -3.05 5.75
C GLU A 169 -18.84 -3.11 4.70
N ASP A 170 -18.67 -2.48 3.53
CA ASP A 170 -19.65 -2.51 2.45
C ASP A 170 -19.64 -3.89 1.76
N PRO A 171 -20.73 -4.69 1.85
CA PRO A 171 -20.80 -6.02 1.24
C PRO A 171 -20.73 -5.97 -0.29
N ASP A 172 -21.22 -4.88 -0.90
CA ASP A 172 -21.27 -4.72 -2.36
C ASP A 172 -20.03 -4.06 -2.93
N ARG A 173 -19.04 -3.77 -2.08
CA ARG A 173 -17.81 -3.03 -2.43
C ARG A 173 -17.10 -3.60 -3.67
N ILE A 174 -16.90 -4.91 -3.72
CA ILE A 174 -16.20 -5.56 -4.84
C ILE A 174 -17.05 -5.54 -6.11
N GLN A 175 -18.35 -5.79 -6.04
CA GLN A 175 -19.25 -5.71 -7.18
C GLN A 175 -19.33 -4.30 -7.77
N ASN A 176 -19.38 -3.29 -6.89
CA ASN A 176 -19.38 -1.89 -7.29
C ASN A 176 -18.03 -1.50 -7.92
N LEU A 177 -16.90 -1.94 -7.36
CA LEU A 177 -15.58 -1.76 -7.96
C LEU A 177 -15.53 -2.35 -9.37
N GLU A 178 -15.94 -3.60 -9.53
CA GLU A 178 -15.92 -4.28 -10.83
C GLU A 178 -16.75 -3.54 -11.89
N SER A 179 -17.90 -3.00 -11.48
CA SER A 179 -18.74 -2.18 -12.35
C SER A 179 -18.04 -0.91 -12.80
N VAL A 180 -17.40 -0.18 -11.87
CA VAL A 180 -16.66 1.05 -12.16
C VAL A 180 -15.42 0.75 -13.02
N VAL A 181 -14.66 -0.30 -12.70
CA VAL A 181 -13.47 -0.70 -13.47
C VAL A 181 -13.85 -1.05 -14.91
N ASN A 182 -14.94 -1.78 -15.11
CA ASN A 182 -15.44 -2.11 -16.45
C ASN A 182 -15.81 -0.85 -17.27
N LEU A 183 -16.41 0.16 -16.63
CA LEU A 183 -16.70 1.44 -17.29
C LEU A 183 -15.41 2.18 -17.67
N LEU A 184 -14.43 2.23 -16.77
CA LEU A 184 -13.13 2.88 -17.00
C LEU A 184 -12.36 2.19 -18.12
N ILE A 185 -12.31 0.85 -18.13
CA ILE A 185 -11.67 0.07 -19.19
C ILE A 185 -12.34 0.33 -20.55
N ARG A 186 -13.68 0.35 -20.61
CA ARG A 186 -14.40 0.71 -21.83
C ARG A 186 -14.07 2.12 -22.31
N GLY A 187 -13.96 3.08 -21.39
CA GLY A 187 -13.57 4.47 -21.71
C GLY A 187 -12.13 4.60 -22.21
N LEU A 188 -11.24 3.69 -21.81
CA LEU A 188 -9.85 3.63 -22.27
C LEU A 188 -9.69 2.87 -23.59
N LYS A 189 -10.64 1.98 -23.96
CA LYS A 189 -10.52 1.17 -25.18
C LYS A 189 -10.51 2.05 -26.41
N ASN A 190 -9.74 1.62 -27.40
CA ASN A 190 -9.66 2.29 -28.69
C ASN A 190 -11.01 2.20 -29.42
N PRO A 191 -11.69 3.32 -29.73
CA PRO A 191 -13.00 3.32 -30.38
C PRO A 191 -12.97 2.75 -31.81
N ASN A 192 -11.78 2.58 -32.38
CA ASN A 192 -11.58 2.07 -33.75
C ASN A 192 -11.19 0.57 -33.78
N LYS A 193 -11.28 -0.12 -32.68
CA LYS A 193 -11.14 -1.56 -32.51
C LYS A 193 -12.33 -2.10 -31.74
#